data_708bd7ccf9462ca13b279900c9229062
#
_entry.id   708bd7ccf9462ca13b279900c9229062
#
_cell.length_a   1.000
_cell.length_b   1.000
_cell.length_c   1.000
_cell.angle_alpha   90.00
_cell.angle_beta   90.00
_cell.angle_gamma   90.00
#
_symmetry.space_group_name_H-M   'P 1'
#
loop_
_entity.id
_entity.type
_entity.pdbx_description
1 polymer ?
#
loop_
_entity_poly.entity_id
_entity_poly.type
_entity_poly.pdbx_seq_one_letter_code
_entity_poly.pdbx_strand_id
1 'polypeptide(L)'
;MKPCDLKTRQLAELARQEKSKRDAVIVETYLRCGTIHATRQALDFTHSREVVRRAISKAGVYDKSKRDQVLIAKFKANPEKRSWESRCYSKTHGSELEMQTLAEKMLKDACVAYPRHIQREAQVPGCQMRADLVGFNWAIETKKECSSQGMLTAMAQCQVYRKHLNKRHVCILLPDDLEPASFYVSECLSHGIPVIKMSQLIWWVNTVQNDAQPN
;
A
#
# COMPACT_ATOMS: atom_id res chain seq x y z
N MET A 1 -48.97 -21.71 -15.19
CA MET A 1 -47.79 -20.82 -15.20
C MET A 1 -48.31 -19.39 -15.28
N LYS A 2 -47.93 -18.52 -14.33
CA LYS A 2 -48.36 -17.12 -14.32
C LYS A 2 -47.68 -16.34 -15.47
N PRO A 3 -48.36 -15.46 -16.20
CA PRO A 3 -47.82 -14.72 -17.37
C PRO A 3 -46.55 -13.88 -17.06
N CYS A 4 -46.36 -13.54 -15.80
CA CYS A 4 -45.22 -12.79 -15.32
C CYS A 4 -43.86 -13.56 -15.45
N ASP A 5 -43.89 -14.91 -15.41
CA ASP A 5 -42.69 -15.75 -15.47
C ASP A 5 -42.05 -15.79 -16.87
N LEU A 6 -42.85 -15.69 -17.92
CA LEU A 6 -42.40 -15.80 -19.31
C LEU A 6 -41.61 -14.54 -19.73
N LYS A 7 -42.10 -13.35 -19.42
CA LYS A 7 -41.43 -12.08 -19.69
C LYS A 7 -40.11 -11.95 -18.91
N THR A 8 -40.11 -12.35 -17.65
CA THR A 8 -38.91 -12.33 -16.81
C THR A 8 -37.83 -13.29 -17.34
N ARG A 9 -38.23 -14.47 -17.82
CA ARG A 9 -37.29 -15.42 -18.45
C ARG A 9 -36.73 -14.90 -19.76
N GLN A 10 -37.53 -14.28 -20.61
CA GLN A 10 -37.11 -13.68 -21.87
C GLN A 10 -36.10 -12.51 -21.62
N LEU A 11 -36.40 -11.63 -20.67
CA LEU A 11 -35.49 -10.56 -20.29
C LEU A 11 -34.17 -11.06 -19.72
N ALA A 12 -34.21 -12.12 -18.90
CA ALA A 12 -33.01 -12.75 -18.36
C ALA A 12 -32.15 -13.40 -19.46
N GLU A 13 -32.79 -14.00 -20.47
CA GLU A 13 -32.09 -14.61 -21.60
C GLU A 13 -31.44 -13.55 -22.50
N LEU A 14 -32.13 -12.45 -22.79
CA LEU A 14 -31.58 -11.32 -23.53
C LEU A 14 -30.36 -10.70 -22.78
N ALA A 15 -30.46 -10.52 -21.49
CA ALA A 15 -29.36 -10.01 -20.66
C ALA A 15 -28.15 -10.94 -20.66
N ARG A 16 -28.36 -12.28 -20.69
CA ARG A 16 -27.26 -13.27 -20.83
C ARG A 16 -26.60 -13.18 -22.20
N GLN A 17 -27.38 -13.03 -23.27
CA GLN A 17 -26.85 -12.92 -24.63
C GLN A 17 -26.04 -11.62 -24.81
N GLU A 18 -26.54 -10.48 -24.30
CA GLU A 18 -25.80 -9.21 -24.33
C GLU A 18 -24.51 -9.29 -23.53
N LYS A 19 -24.55 -9.90 -22.32
CA LYS A 19 -23.36 -10.14 -21.53
C LYS A 19 -22.35 -11.03 -22.27
N SER A 20 -22.82 -12.08 -22.95
CA SER A 20 -21.95 -12.97 -23.74
C SER A 20 -21.27 -12.22 -24.90
N LYS A 21 -22.01 -11.40 -25.65
CA LYS A 21 -21.48 -10.56 -26.72
C LYS A 21 -20.44 -9.57 -26.20
N ARG A 22 -20.72 -8.90 -25.10
CA ARG A 22 -19.78 -7.98 -24.46
C ARG A 22 -18.49 -8.71 -24.01
N ASP A 23 -18.60 -9.85 -23.36
CA ASP A 23 -17.46 -10.63 -22.89
C ASP A 23 -16.61 -11.12 -24.07
N ALA A 24 -17.22 -11.48 -25.21
CA ALA A 24 -16.49 -11.85 -26.43
C ALA A 24 -15.67 -10.66 -27.00
N VAL A 25 -16.24 -9.47 -27.09
CA VAL A 25 -15.53 -8.25 -27.52
C VAL A 25 -14.34 -7.95 -26.61
N ILE A 26 -14.52 -8.08 -25.30
CA ILE A 26 -13.45 -7.88 -24.33
C ILE A 26 -12.31 -8.87 -24.55
N VAL A 27 -12.62 -10.15 -24.75
CA VAL A 27 -11.63 -11.22 -24.97
C VAL A 27 -10.86 -10.99 -26.26
N GLU A 28 -11.54 -10.70 -27.36
CA GLU A 28 -10.92 -10.39 -28.64
C GLU A 28 -9.97 -9.19 -28.54
N THR A 29 -10.44 -8.12 -27.91
CA THR A 29 -9.62 -6.92 -27.69
C THR A 29 -8.42 -7.23 -26.81
N TYR A 30 -8.57 -8.07 -25.77
CA TYR A 30 -7.47 -8.50 -24.92
C TYR A 30 -6.43 -9.32 -25.67
N LEU A 31 -6.84 -10.25 -26.52
CA LEU A 31 -5.92 -11.05 -27.35
C LEU A 31 -5.07 -10.17 -28.24
N ARG A 32 -5.63 -9.08 -28.77
CA ARG A 32 -4.93 -8.09 -29.58
C ARG A 32 -4.02 -7.18 -28.75
N CYS A 33 -4.48 -6.70 -27.59
CA CYS A 33 -3.79 -5.70 -26.78
C CYS A 33 -2.79 -6.30 -25.75
N GLY A 34 -2.97 -7.57 -25.37
CA GLY A 34 -2.10 -8.32 -24.47
C GLY A 34 -2.14 -7.92 -22.98
N THR A 35 -2.75 -6.79 -22.62
CA THR A 35 -2.85 -6.36 -21.22
C THR A 35 -4.24 -5.80 -20.89
N ILE A 36 -4.67 -5.95 -19.62
CA ILE A 36 -5.96 -5.44 -19.15
C ILE A 36 -6.04 -3.90 -19.32
N HIS A 37 -4.95 -3.17 -19.09
CA HIS A 37 -4.94 -1.72 -19.21
C HIS A 37 -5.13 -1.29 -20.68
N ALA A 38 -4.34 -1.85 -21.59
CA ALA A 38 -4.47 -1.56 -23.03
C ALA A 38 -5.83 -1.98 -23.59
N THR A 39 -6.39 -3.10 -23.10
CA THR A 39 -7.75 -3.53 -23.45
C THR A 39 -8.79 -2.49 -23.02
N ARG A 40 -8.70 -1.99 -21.78
CA ARG A 40 -9.58 -0.93 -21.29
C ARG A 40 -9.45 0.36 -22.08
N GLN A 41 -8.23 0.73 -22.41
CA GLN A 41 -7.95 1.91 -23.25
C GLN A 41 -8.56 1.76 -24.66
N ALA A 42 -8.40 0.58 -25.28
CA ALA A 42 -8.99 0.28 -26.59
C ALA A 42 -10.52 0.19 -26.58
N LEU A 43 -11.12 0.04 -25.40
CA LEU A 43 -12.56 0.06 -25.17
C LEU A 43 -13.01 1.37 -24.49
N ASP A 44 -12.26 2.46 -24.65
CA ASP A 44 -12.54 3.80 -24.11
C ASP A 44 -12.92 3.80 -22.61
N PHE A 45 -12.31 2.89 -21.85
CA PHE A 45 -12.55 2.69 -20.40
C PHE A 45 -14.02 2.42 -20.02
N THR A 46 -14.87 2.01 -20.98
CA THR A 46 -16.29 1.71 -20.75
C THR A 46 -16.52 0.56 -19.75
N HIS A 47 -15.46 -0.25 -19.50
CA HIS A 47 -15.51 -1.39 -18.59
C HIS A 47 -14.52 -1.25 -17.45
N SER A 48 -14.95 -1.64 -16.23
CA SER A 48 -14.05 -1.68 -15.09
C SER A 48 -12.97 -2.76 -15.27
N ARG A 49 -11.84 -2.58 -14.58
CA ARG A 49 -10.74 -3.58 -14.57
C ARG A 49 -11.22 -4.98 -14.20
N GLU A 50 -12.16 -5.06 -13.27
CA GLU A 50 -12.69 -6.33 -12.77
C GLU A 50 -13.58 -7.02 -13.81
N VAL A 51 -14.41 -6.28 -14.55
CA VAL A 51 -15.22 -6.83 -15.65
C VAL A 51 -14.33 -7.43 -16.72
N VAL A 52 -13.28 -6.71 -17.14
CA VAL A 52 -12.31 -7.20 -18.12
C VAL A 52 -11.59 -8.44 -17.60
N ARG A 53 -11.11 -8.43 -16.36
CA ARG A 53 -10.44 -9.58 -15.74
C ARG A 53 -11.33 -10.82 -15.70
N ARG A 54 -12.60 -10.67 -15.32
CA ARG A 54 -13.57 -11.80 -15.27
C ARG A 54 -13.84 -12.39 -16.65
N ALA A 55 -14.01 -11.54 -17.67
CA ALA A 55 -14.26 -12.00 -19.04
C ALA A 55 -13.09 -12.84 -19.57
N ILE A 56 -11.86 -12.35 -19.45
CA ILE A 56 -10.65 -13.04 -19.93
C ILE A 56 -10.33 -14.29 -19.12
N SER A 57 -10.57 -14.28 -17.79
CA SER A 57 -10.40 -15.47 -16.94
C SER A 57 -11.41 -16.56 -17.28
N LYS A 58 -12.70 -16.17 -17.49
CA LYS A 58 -13.77 -17.11 -17.90
C LYS A 58 -13.50 -17.75 -19.25
N ALA A 59 -12.88 -16.99 -20.18
CA ALA A 59 -12.47 -17.51 -21.48
C ALA A 59 -11.19 -18.36 -21.46
N GLY A 60 -10.53 -18.51 -20.29
CA GLY A 60 -9.29 -19.26 -20.15
C GLY A 60 -8.07 -18.64 -20.82
N VAL A 61 -8.18 -17.40 -21.31
CA VAL A 61 -7.09 -16.69 -22.00
C VAL A 61 -6.21 -15.87 -21.05
N TYR A 62 -6.61 -15.73 -19.80
CA TYR A 62 -5.82 -15.07 -18.78
C TYR A 62 -4.77 -16.01 -18.21
N ASP A 63 -3.57 -15.93 -18.75
CA ASP A 63 -2.42 -16.67 -18.25
C ASP A 63 -1.52 -15.73 -17.45
N LYS A 64 -1.47 -15.94 -16.14
CA LYS A 64 -0.64 -15.16 -15.23
C LYS A 64 0.85 -15.32 -15.58
N SER A 65 1.29 -16.50 -16.01
CA SER A 65 2.68 -16.76 -16.35
C SER A 65 3.11 -16.00 -17.62
N LYS A 66 2.26 -15.92 -18.63
CA LYS A 66 2.49 -15.12 -19.84
C LYS A 66 2.52 -13.62 -19.53
N ARG A 67 1.63 -13.14 -18.66
CA ARG A 67 1.66 -11.76 -18.20
C ARG A 67 2.99 -11.43 -17.54
N ASP A 68 3.46 -12.29 -16.63
CA ASP A 68 4.70 -12.07 -15.91
C ASP A 68 5.90 -12.13 -16.87
N GLN A 69 5.90 -13.02 -17.86
CA GLN A 69 6.91 -13.09 -18.92
C GLN A 69 6.91 -11.83 -19.79
N VAL A 70 5.75 -11.30 -20.20
CA VAL A 70 5.63 -10.05 -20.96
C VAL A 70 6.12 -8.85 -20.15
N LEU A 71 5.80 -8.80 -18.87
CA LEU A 71 6.31 -7.76 -17.96
C LEU A 71 7.83 -7.86 -17.82
N ILE A 72 8.36 -9.06 -17.59
CA ILE A 72 9.80 -9.30 -17.49
C ILE A 72 10.51 -8.93 -18.81
N ALA A 73 9.95 -9.29 -19.96
CA ALA A 73 10.51 -8.95 -21.26
C ALA A 73 10.50 -7.42 -21.49
N LYS A 74 9.41 -6.72 -21.15
CA LYS A 74 9.34 -5.25 -21.21
C LYS A 74 10.33 -4.57 -20.27
N PHE A 75 10.54 -5.12 -19.08
CA PHE A 75 11.51 -4.61 -18.12
C PHE A 75 12.96 -4.85 -18.57
N LYS A 76 13.24 -5.98 -19.26
CA LYS A 76 14.56 -6.27 -19.87
C LYS A 76 14.84 -5.38 -21.07
N ALA A 77 13.84 -5.09 -21.90
CA ALA A 77 13.99 -4.28 -23.12
C ALA A 77 14.13 -2.77 -22.83
N ASN A 78 13.71 -2.29 -21.67
CA ASN A 78 13.76 -0.86 -21.33
C ASN A 78 14.05 -0.66 -19.83
N PRO A 79 15.30 -0.88 -19.40
CA PRO A 79 15.70 -0.79 -17.99
C PRO A 79 15.50 0.62 -17.40
N GLU A 80 15.53 1.66 -18.24
CA GLU A 80 15.31 3.06 -17.83
C GLU A 80 13.83 3.41 -17.60
N LYS A 81 12.90 2.67 -18.23
CA LYS A 81 11.46 2.78 -17.98
C LYS A 81 10.97 1.84 -16.87
N ARG A 82 11.83 1.45 -15.94
CA ARG A 82 11.32 0.92 -14.67
C ARG A 82 10.36 1.95 -14.13
N SER A 83 9.10 1.55 -13.93
CA SER A 83 8.12 2.45 -13.35
C SER A 83 8.71 3.03 -12.06
N TRP A 84 8.32 4.25 -11.72
CA TRP A 84 8.69 4.88 -10.45
C TRP A 84 8.52 3.91 -9.27
N GLU A 85 7.49 3.07 -9.26
CA GLU A 85 7.26 1.98 -8.31
C GLU A 85 8.40 0.94 -8.26
N SER A 86 9.01 0.56 -9.39
CA SER A 86 10.12 -0.40 -9.36
C SER A 86 11.48 0.24 -9.01
N ARG A 87 11.60 1.57 -9.07
CA ARG A 87 12.78 2.28 -8.53
C ARG A 87 12.74 2.34 -7.00
N CYS A 88 11.54 2.41 -6.41
CA CYS A 88 11.37 2.30 -4.96
C CYS A 88 11.66 0.90 -4.41
N TYR A 89 11.63 -0.13 -5.26
CA TYR A 89 12.11 -1.49 -4.98
C TYR A 89 13.62 -1.65 -5.21
N SER A 90 14.38 -0.57 -5.14
CA SER A 90 15.82 -0.67 -5.23
C SER A 90 16.34 -1.51 -4.07
N LYS A 91 17.27 -2.42 -4.39
CA LYS A 91 17.89 -3.39 -3.48
C LYS A 91 18.66 -2.76 -2.30
N THR A 92 18.62 -1.45 -2.15
CA THR A 92 19.39 -0.68 -1.17
C THR A 92 18.75 -0.59 0.21
N HIS A 93 17.44 -0.87 0.30
CA HIS A 93 16.74 -0.71 1.59
C HIS A 93 16.17 -2.02 2.06
N GLY A 94 16.80 -2.97 2.50
CA GLY A 94 16.33 -4.17 3.16
C GLY A 94 14.80 -4.36 3.34
N SER A 95 14.39 -5.29 4.11
CA SER A 95 12.97 -5.45 4.51
C SER A 95 12.56 -4.32 5.48
N GLU A 96 11.25 -4.07 5.67
CA GLU A 96 10.77 -3.20 6.76
C GLU A 96 11.37 -3.63 8.11
N LEU A 97 11.56 -4.93 8.30
CA LEU A 97 12.21 -5.50 9.48
C LEU A 97 13.67 -5.06 9.66
N GLU A 98 14.43 -4.96 8.57
CA GLU A 98 15.82 -4.45 8.63
C GLU A 98 15.85 -2.96 8.96
N MET A 99 14.91 -2.19 8.43
CA MET A 99 14.73 -0.79 8.75
C MET A 99 14.36 -0.58 10.23
N GLN A 100 13.42 -1.37 10.76
CA GLN A 100 13.07 -1.38 12.19
C GLN A 100 14.28 -1.74 13.06
N THR A 101 15.05 -2.74 12.64
CA THR A 101 16.26 -3.19 13.36
C THR A 101 17.33 -2.09 13.39
N LEU A 102 17.52 -1.39 12.26
CA LEU A 102 18.45 -0.26 12.18
C LEU A 102 17.98 0.89 13.07
N ALA A 103 16.70 1.26 12.99
CA ALA A 103 16.12 2.32 13.80
C ALA A 103 16.23 2.02 15.29
N GLU A 104 15.91 0.79 15.72
CA GLU A 104 16.08 0.35 17.10
C GLU A 104 17.54 0.45 17.57
N LYS A 105 18.48 0.00 16.73
CA LYS A 105 19.93 0.12 17.01
C LYS A 105 20.36 1.58 17.17
N MET A 106 19.97 2.45 16.23
CA MET A 106 20.30 3.88 16.28
C MET A 106 19.81 4.52 17.57
N LEU A 107 18.59 4.20 18.01
CA LEU A 107 17.99 4.71 19.25
C LEU A 107 18.74 4.20 20.50
N LYS A 108 19.17 2.94 20.51
CA LYS A 108 19.93 2.36 21.59
C LYS A 108 21.35 2.92 21.68
N ASP A 109 22.03 3.04 20.51
CA ASP A 109 23.39 3.56 20.42
C ASP A 109 23.47 5.05 20.77
N ALA A 110 22.43 5.82 20.44
CA ALA A 110 22.35 7.23 20.79
C ALA A 110 22.09 7.49 22.29
N CYS A 111 22.04 6.45 23.14
CA CYS A 111 21.71 6.59 24.56
C CYS A 111 20.46 7.43 24.81
N VAL A 112 19.50 7.33 23.93
CA VAL A 112 18.19 7.99 24.11
C VAL A 112 17.65 7.54 25.46
N ALA A 113 17.34 8.49 26.33
CA ALA A 113 16.98 8.23 27.72
C ALA A 113 15.96 7.08 27.79
N TYR A 114 16.29 6.05 28.54
CA TYR A 114 15.50 4.82 28.72
C TYR A 114 15.52 3.81 27.56
N PRO A 115 16.69 3.34 27.06
CA PRO A 115 16.75 2.30 26.01
C PRO A 115 16.03 0.99 26.39
N ARG A 116 15.82 0.75 27.68
CA ARG A 116 15.07 -0.42 28.20
C ARG A 116 13.58 -0.41 27.87
N HIS A 117 13.03 0.74 27.48
CA HIS A 117 11.61 0.89 27.16
C HIS A 117 11.33 0.87 25.64
N ILE A 118 12.34 0.67 24.79
CA ILE A 118 12.12 0.52 23.36
C ILE A 118 11.70 -0.93 23.10
N GLN A 119 10.48 -1.08 22.61
CA GLN A 119 9.89 -2.36 22.24
C GLN A 119 9.61 -2.37 20.73
N ARG A 120 10.06 -3.44 20.06
CA ARG A 120 9.74 -3.71 18.67
C ARG A 120 8.55 -4.65 18.56
N GLU A 121 7.75 -4.51 17.49
CA GLU A 121 6.58 -5.36 17.23
C GLU A 121 5.63 -5.44 18.45
N ALA A 122 5.40 -4.30 19.08
CA ALA A 122 4.55 -4.22 20.27
C ALA A 122 3.09 -4.52 19.92
N GLN A 123 2.51 -5.54 20.54
CA GLN A 123 1.12 -5.91 20.33
C GLN A 123 0.17 -4.78 20.74
N VAL A 124 -0.74 -4.40 19.82
CA VAL A 124 -1.80 -3.44 20.13
C VAL A 124 -2.96 -4.16 20.81
N PRO A 125 -3.36 -3.73 22.00
CA PRO A 125 -4.47 -4.37 22.72
C PRO A 125 -5.77 -4.38 21.92
N GLY A 126 -6.47 -5.52 21.92
CA GLY A 126 -7.78 -5.66 21.28
C GLY A 126 -7.76 -5.86 19.76
N CYS A 127 -6.60 -5.94 19.11
CA CYS A 127 -6.49 -6.27 17.70
C CYS A 127 -5.23 -7.09 17.38
N GLN A 128 -5.14 -7.58 16.14
CA GLN A 128 -3.95 -8.35 15.69
C GLN A 128 -2.81 -7.46 15.20
N MET A 129 -2.96 -6.15 15.30
CA MET A 129 -1.98 -5.18 14.84
C MET A 129 -0.79 -5.11 15.79
N ARG A 130 0.39 -4.84 15.26
CA ARG A 130 1.61 -4.57 16.01
C ARG A 130 2.18 -3.23 15.59
N ALA A 131 2.69 -2.49 16.56
CA ALA A 131 3.43 -1.26 16.32
C ALA A 131 4.90 -1.58 16.13
N ASP A 132 5.52 -1.03 15.08
CA ASP A 132 6.89 -1.37 14.69
C ASP A 132 7.91 -1.03 15.78
N LEU A 133 7.85 0.19 16.31
CA LEU A 133 8.68 0.64 17.42
C LEU A 133 7.85 1.44 18.42
N VAL A 134 8.01 1.15 19.68
CA VAL A 134 7.29 1.81 20.78
C VAL A 134 8.25 2.21 21.87
N GLY A 135 8.19 3.46 22.30
CA GLY A 135 8.87 3.98 23.47
C GLY A 135 7.88 4.34 24.58
N PHE A 136 8.37 5.11 25.55
CA PHE A 136 7.57 5.50 26.73
C PHE A 136 6.28 6.25 26.33
N ASN A 137 6.39 7.36 25.59
CA ASN A 137 5.26 8.21 25.19
C ASN A 137 5.09 8.32 23.67
N TRP A 138 5.81 7.54 22.89
CA TRP A 138 5.80 7.58 21.44
C TRP A 138 5.66 6.20 20.80
N ALA A 139 5.16 6.16 19.56
CA ALA A 139 5.18 5.01 18.69
C ALA A 139 5.53 5.42 17.25
N ILE A 140 6.19 4.53 16.52
CA ILE A 140 6.68 4.74 15.17
C ILE A 140 6.15 3.63 14.29
N GLU A 141 5.61 4.00 13.14
CA GLU A 141 5.32 3.11 12.02
C GLU A 141 6.39 3.29 10.95
N THR A 142 7.03 2.21 10.52
CA THR A 142 8.08 2.25 9.50
C THR A 142 7.51 1.89 8.14
N LYS A 143 7.91 2.61 7.10
CA LYS A 143 7.54 2.31 5.71
C LYS A 143 8.75 2.39 4.81
N LYS A 144 9.03 1.31 4.08
CA LYS A 144 10.11 1.27 3.10
C LYS A 144 9.74 1.85 1.74
N GLU A 145 8.47 2.21 1.54
CA GLU A 145 7.92 2.74 0.30
C GLU A 145 6.83 3.78 0.58
N CYS A 146 6.71 4.75 -0.34
CA CYS A 146 5.76 5.86 -0.23
C CYS A 146 4.55 5.70 -1.16
N SER A 147 4.04 4.47 -1.33
CA SER A 147 2.81 4.28 -2.10
C SER A 147 1.63 4.97 -1.41
N SER A 148 0.67 5.46 -2.20
CA SER A 148 -0.55 6.09 -1.67
C SER A 148 -1.25 5.21 -0.64
N GLN A 149 -1.41 3.93 -0.94
CA GLN A 149 -2.03 2.96 -0.05
C GLN A 149 -1.18 2.75 1.22
N GLY A 150 0.14 2.68 1.07
CA GLY A 150 1.07 2.51 2.19
C GLY A 150 1.01 3.68 3.16
N MET A 151 1.02 4.92 2.66
CA MET A 151 0.96 6.13 3.48
C MET A 151 -0.37 6.27 4.22
N LEU A 152 -1.51 6.02 3.55
CA LEU A 152 -2.83 6.06 4.19
C LEU A 152 -2.98 4.96 5.25
N THR A 153 -2.45 3.77 4.99
CA THR A 153 -2.44 2.67 5.97
C THR A 153 -1.59 3.03 7.18
N ALA A 154 -0.38 3.56 6.98
CA ALA A 154 0.50 4.00 8.06
C ALA A 154 -0.14 5.09 8.92
N MET A 155 -0.81 6.06 8.31
CA MET A 155 -1.56 7.09 9.02
C MET A 155 -2.65 6.49 9.91
N ALA A 156 -3.45 5.56 9.38
CA ALA A 156 -4.47 4.87 10.16
C ALA A 156 -3.87 4.04 11.31
N GLN A 157 -2.74 3.35 11.09
CA GLN A 157 -2.02 2.61 12.12
C GLN A 157 -1.53 3.53 13.24
N CYS A 158 -0.94 4.68 12.89
CA CYS A 158 -0.52 5.68 13.88
C CYS A 158 -1.68 6.19 14.75
N GLN A 159 -2.87 6.40 14.18
CA GLN A 159 -4.06 6.76 14.95
C GLN A 159 -4.48 5.67 15.94
N VAL A 160 -4.41 4.40 15.50
CA VAL A 160 -4.66 3.25 16.37
C VAL A 160 -3.65 3.19 17.52
N TYR A 161 -2.36 3.42 17.25
CA TYR A 161 -1.31 3.42 18.29
C TYR A 161 -1.55 4.54 19.31
N ARG A 162 -1.91 5.73 18.87
CA ARG A 162 -2.26 6.84 19.77
C ARG A 162 -3.38 6.46 20.71
N LYS A 163 -4.43 5.85 20.19
CA LYS A 163 -5.63 5.49 20.95
C LYS A 163 -5.41 4.28 21.87
N HIS A 164 -4.85 3.19 21.35
CA HIS A 164 -4.85 1.89 22.03
C HIS A 164 -3.56 1.58 22.80
N LEU A 165 -2.43 2.18 22.40
CA LEU A 165 -1.18 2.12 23.17
C LEU A 165 -0.99 3.34 24.09
N ASN A 166 -1.96 4.26 24.11
CA ASN A 166 -1.91 5.50 24.88
C ASN A 166 -0.61 6.29 24.63
N LYS A 167 -0.20 6.41 23.34
CA LYS A 167 1.01 7.12 22.96
C LYS A 167 0.67 8.55 22.53
N ARG A 168 1.26 9.52 23.21
CA ARG A 168 1.03 10.94 22.92
C ARG A 168 1.57 11.33 21.54
N HIS A 169 2.74 10.79 21.19
CA HIS A 169 3.44 11.10 19.95
C HIS A 169 3.51 9.89 19.05
N VAL A 170 3.17 10.05 17.79
CA VAL A 170 3.28 9.02 16.76
C VAL A 170 3.87 9.62 15.50
N CYS A 171 4.65 8.86 14.75
CA CYS A 171 5.17 9.30 13.46
C CYS A 171 5.27 8.14 12.47
N ILE A 172 5.41 8.50 11.19
CA ILE A 172 5.77 7.59 10.12
C ILE A 172 7.25 7.81 9.80
N LEU A 173 8.04 6.74 9.85
CA LEU A 173 9.47 6.74 9.58
C LEU A 173 9.74 6.20 8.18
N LEU A 174 10.47 6.97 7.36
CA LEU A 174 10.86 6.64 6.01
C LEU A 174 12.38 6.57 5.86
N PRO A 175 12.91 5.81 4.90
CA PRO A 175 14.30 5.92 4.44
C PRO A 175 14.62 7.33 3.94
N ASP A 176 15.88 7.73 4.03
CA ASP A 176 16.32 9.09 3.71
C ASP A 176 16.14 9.47 2.24
N ASP A 177 16.23 8.52 1.34
CA ASP A 177 16.11 8.68 -0.11
C ASP A 177 14.67 8.62 -0.66
N LEU A 178 13.68 8.33 0.19
CA LEU A 178 12.27 8.32 -0.22
C LEU A 178 11.63 9.71 -0.01
N GLU A 179 11.00 10.21 -1.08
CA GLU A 179 10.22 11.45 -1.02
C GLU A 179 8.73 11.13 -1.21
N PRO A 180 7.93 11.18 -0.13
CA PRO A 180 6.49 11.01 -0.25
C PRO A 180 5.87 12.22 -0.97
N ALA A 181 4.77 12.01 -1.68
CA ALA A 181 4.04 13.13 -2.27
C ALA A 181 3.58 14.12 -1.19
N SER A 182 3.73 15.40 -1.45
CA SER A 182 3.44 16.49 -0.50
C SER A 182 2.01 16.43 0.06
N PHE A 183 1.05 15.96 -0.74
CA PHE A 183 -0.32 15.74 -0.29
C PHE A 183 -0.39 14.81 0.93
N TYR A 184 0.30 13.65 0.89
CA TYR A 184 0.24 12.69 2.01
C TYR A 184 0.97 13.19 3.25
N VAL A 185 2.07 13.94 3.06
CA VAL A 185 2.78 14.58 4.17
C VAL A 185 1.88 15.60 4.86
N SER A 186 1.21 16.46 4.07
CA SER A 186 0.28 17.45 4.57
C SER A 186 -0.92 16.81 5.29
N GLU A 187 -1.46 15.72 4.72
CA GLU A 187 -2.58 14.99 5.32
C GLU A 187 -2.18 14.34 6.65
N CYS A 188 -1.04 13.64 6.70
CA CYS A 188 -0.52 13.08 7.96
C CYS A 188 -0.31 14.18 9.01
N LEU A 189 0.28 15.32 8.61
CA LEU A 189 0.56 16.42 9.52
C LEU A 189 -0.73 17.06 10.06
N SER A 190 -1.80 17.18 9.25
CA SER A 190 -3.12 17.67 9.70
C SER A 190 -3.72 16.83 10.81
N HIS A 191 -3.36 15.53 10.86
CA HIS A 191 -3.71 14.60 11.94
C HIS A 191 -2.67 14.58 13.08
N GLY A 192 -1.69 15.47 13.08
CA GLY A 192 -0.60 15.50 14.06
C GLY A 192 0.34 14.29 13.99
N ILE A 193 0.51 13.71 12.80
CA ILE A 193 1.37 12.56 12.52
C ILE A 193 2.50 13.03 11.61
N PRO A 194 3.66 13.45 12.14
CA PRO A 194 4.79 13.83 11.30
C PRO A 194 5.32 12.65 10.52
N VAL A 195 5.74 12.90 9.29
CA VAL A 195 6.51 11.98 8.45
C VAL A 195 7.97 12.40 8.57
N ILE A 196 8.82 11.51 9.08
CA ILE A 196 10.24 11.79 9.34
C ILE A 196 11.14 10.84 8.56
N LYS A 197 12.35 11.28 8.31
CA LYS A 197 13.41 10.48 7.71
C LYS A 197 14.24 9.75 8.76
N MET A 198 14.93 8.67 8.35
CA MET A 198 15.79 7.91 9.25
C MET A 198 16.85 8.80 9.93
N SER A 199 17.43 9.74 9.21
CA SER A 199 18.39 10.72 9.73
C SER A 199 17.82 11.67 10.80
N GLN A 200 16.50 11.85 10.82
CA GLN A 200 15.78 12.72 11.76
C GLN A 200 15.30 11.97 13.01
N LEU A 201 15.43 10.64 13.03
CA LEU A 201 14.84 9.77 14.06
C LEU A 201 15.28 10.16 15.48
N ILE A 202 16.58 10.30 15.71
CA ILE A 202 17.15 10.59 17.04
C ILE A 202 16.69 11.96 17.52
N TRP A 203 16.74 12.95 16.63
CA TRP A 203 16.26 14.30 16.95
C TRP A 203 14.78 14.29 17.34
N TRP A 204 13.93 13.62 16.55
CA TRP A 204 12.49 13.57 16.83
C TRP A 204 12.19 12.89 18.16
N VAL A 205 12.81 11.72 18.42
CA VAL A 205 12.60 11.00 19.69
C VAL A 205 13.04 11.82 20.89
N ASN A 206 14.19 12.50 20.81
CA ASN A 206 14.66 13.38 21.89
C ASN A 206 13.69 14.55 22.14
N THR A 207 13.15 15.15 21.07
CA THR A 207 12.18 16.25 21.17
C THR A 207 10.92 15.79 21.91
N VAL A 208 10.33 14.68 21.49
CA VAL A 208 9.05 14.22 22.07
C VAL A 208 9.22 13.60 23.47
N GLN A 209 10.42 13.12 23.83
CA GLN A 209 10.69 12.64 25.19
C GLN A 209 10.79 13.77 26.19
N ASN A 210 11.36 14.91 25.80
CA ASN A 210 11.48 16.08 26.66
C ASN A 210 10.11 16.73 26.96
N ASP A 211 9.14 16.60 26.04
CA ASP A 211 7.75 17.05 26.28
C ASP A 211 7.01 16.22 27.33
N ALA A 212 7.57 15.13 27.77
CA ALA A 212 6.94 14.22 28.75
C ALA A 212 7.38 14.47 30.20
N GLN A 213 8.34 15.35 30.44
CA GLN A 213 8.72 15.75 31.80
C GLN A 213 7.71 16.80 32.31
N PRO A 214 6.87 16.51 33.30
CA PRO A 214 6.12 17.56 33.98
C PRO A 214 7.13 18.46 34.72
N ASN A 215 7.04 19.78 34.50
CA ASN A 215 7.68 20.78 35.33
C ASN A 215 7.26 20.62 36.80
#